data_200706a30f271167092452a49e6bab90
#
_entry.id   200706a30f271167092452a49e6bab90
#
_cell.length_a   1.000
_cell.length_b   1.000
_cell.length_c   1.000
_cell.angle_alpha   90.00
_cell.angle_beta   90.00
_cell.angle_gamma   90.00
#
_symmetry.space_group_name_H-M   'P 1'
#
loop_
_entity.id
_entity.type
_entity.pdbx_description
1 polymer ?
#
loop_
_entity_poly.entity_id
_entity_poly.type
_entity_poly.pdbx_seq_one_letter_code
_entity_poly.pdbx_strand_id
1 'polypeptide(L)'
;GDPDAGNMPRIDPESGLGLVTDVCLKRKIRNYIEKVKEDADGYKIYIKEDVPLNRSDRQACQAAGIEETDEKKLTEALKKLKKNDPDADIKLRDYMCRHFFDIRTFGAVMTTFVKASLNCGQVRGPVQLGFARSIDPIISQEVTITRVAITTEKDAENKNTEMGRKNIVPYGLYRAEGYISANLARKVTGFSEEDLELLWEAIINMFE
;
A
#
# COMPACT_ATOMS: atom_id res chain seq x y z
N GLY A 1 1.78 -6.02 13.70
CA GLY A 1 1.48 -7.29 14.34
C GLY A 1 0.76 -8.27 13.43
N ASP A 2 0.52 -9.46 13.91
CA ASP A 2 -0.22 -10.50 13.22
C ASP A 2 -1.71 -10.45 13.63
N PRO A 3 -2.65 -10.16 12.73
CA PRO A 3 -4.07 -10.10 13.08
C PRO A 3 -4.60 -11.45 13.57
N ASP A 4 -4.08 -12.56 13.05
CA ASP A 4 -4.51 -13.91 13.43
C ASP A 4 -3.95 -14.37 14.80
N ALA A 5 -2.93 -13.68 15.30
CA ALA A 5 -2.29 -13.91 16.60
C ALA A 5 -2.50 -12.77 17.60
N GLY A 6 -3.67 -12.13 17.60
CA GLY A 6 -3.99 -11.04 18.53
C GLY A 6 -3.06 -9.83 18.41
N ASN A 7 -2.59 -9.54 17.22
CA ASN A 7 -1.67 -8.45 16.91
C ASN A 7 -0.26 -8.60 17.54
N MET A 8 0.12 -9.80 17.90
CA MET A 8 1.49 -10.10 18.33
C MET A 8 2.51 -9.90 17.20
N PRO A 9 3.79 -9.64 17.51
CA PRO A 9 4.85 -9.65 16.50
C PRO A 9 4.87 -10.98 15.74
N ARG A 10 5.03 -10.94 14.42
CA ARG A 10 5.16 -12.15 13.60
C ARG A 10 6.51 -12.80 13.85
N ILE A 11 6.47 -14.07 14.18
CA ILE A 11 7.66 -14.89 14.43
C ILE A 11 7.53 -16.17 13.64
N ASP A 12 8.59 -16.56 12.96
CA ASP A 12 8.70 -17.87 12.34
C ASP A 12 8.82 -18.94 13.46
N PRO A 13 7.87 -19.88 13.57
CA PRO A 13 7.84 -20.82 14.69
C PRO A 13 9.01 -21.81 14.70
N GLU A 14 9.65 -22.07 13.57
CA GLU A 14 10.78 -23.00 13.49
C GLU A 14 12.09 -22.34 13.90
N SER A 15 12.34 -21.11 13.43
CA SER A 15 13.61 -20.42 13.63
C SER A 15 13.58 -19.41 14.78
N GLY A 16 12.41 -19.00 15.24
CA GLY A 16 12.25 -17.90 16.19
C GLY A 16 12.55 -16.51 15.59
N LEU A 17 12.81 -16.42 14.29
CA LEU A 17 13.12 -15.16 13.62
C LEU A 17 11.88 -14.29 13.48
N GLY A 18 12.01 -13.01 13.75
CA GLY A 18 10.96 -12.04 13.51
C GLY A 18 10.74 -11.80 12.02
N LEU A 19 9.47 -11.56 11.64
CA LEU A 19 9.06 -11.33 10.26
C LEU A 19 8.37 -9.98 10.13
N VAL A 20 8.76 -9.21 9.12
CA VAL A 20 8.05 -8.00 8.66
C VAL A 20 7.64 -8.22 7.21
N THR A 21 6.35 -8.14 6.94
CA THR A 21 5.83 -8.36 5.58
C THR A 21 6.21 -7.22 4.63
N ASP A 22 6.35 -7.52 3.34
CA ASP A 22 6.55 -6.53 2.29
C ASP A 22 5.42 -5.50 2.26
N VAL A 23 4.19 -5.91 2.55
CA VAL A 23 3.03 -5.02 2.65
C VAL A 23 3.22 -3.97 3.76
N CYS A 24 3.80 -4.36 4.91
CA CYS A 24 4.13 -3.44 6.00
C CYS A 24 5.16 -2.39 5.54
N LEU A 25 6.24 -2.83 4.88
CA LEU A 25 7.27 -1.94 4.37
C LEU A 25 6.70 -0.97 3.32
N LYS A 26 5.96 -1.51 2.34
CA LYS A 26 5.29 -0.71 1.31
C LYS A 26 4.31 0.31 1.90
N ARG A 27 3.57 -0.05 2.97
CA ARG A 27 2.68 0.88 3.67
C ARG A 27 3.45 2.04 4.27
N LYS A 28 4.57 1.77 4.93
CA LYS A 28 5.39 2.82 5.53
C LYS A 28 6.00 3.76 4.49
N ILE A 29 6.47 3.21 3.37
CA ILE A 29 6.95 4.01 2.23
C ILE A 29 5.82 4.91 1.69
N ARG A 30 4.61 4.35 1.47
CA ARG A 30 3.44 5.14 1.03
C ARG A 30 3.10 6.27 1.99
N ASN A 31 3.09 5.98 3.29
CA ASN A 31 2.79 6.98 4.32
C ASN A 31 3.83 8.11 4.32
N TYR A 32 5.11 7.79 4.11
CA TYR A 32 6.16 8.79 3.98
C TYR A 32 5.93 9.69 2.77
N ILE A 33 5.71 9.09 1.59
CA ILE A 33 5.45 9.83 0.35
C ILE A 33 4.21 10.74 0.50
N GLU A 34 3.15 10.23 1.08
CA GLU A 34 1.92 11.00 1.33
C GLU A 34 2.18 12.25 2.19
N LYS A 35 3.00 12.11 3.25
CA LYS A 35 3.36 13.23 4.12
C LYS A 35 4.25 14.27 3.43
N VAL A 36 5.24 13.82 2.63
CA VAL A 36 6.23 14.71 2.02
C VAL A 36 5.69 15.37 0.75
N LYS A 37 4.85 14.68 -0.02
CA LYS A 37 4.32 15.17 -1.30
C LYS A 37 2.89 15.71 -1.22
N GLU A 38 2.17 15.52 -0.10
CA GLU A 38 0.84 16.10 0.16
C GLU A 38 -0.15 15.93 -1.02
N ASP A 39 -0.23 14.73 -1.59
CA ASP A 39 -1.05 14.41 -2.77
C ASP A 39 -0.74 15.25 -4.04
N ALA A 40 0.49 15.81 -4.15
CA ALA A 40 0.93 16.50 -5.36
C ALA A 40 0.73 15.63 -6.61
N ASP A 41 0.47 16.28 -7.74
CA ASP A 41 0.26 15.55 -9.00
C ASP A 41 1.48 14.70 -9.36
N GLY A 42 1.23 13.45 -9.76
CA GLY A 42 2.26 12.45 -10.00
C GLY A 42 2.76 11.70 -8.74
N TYR A 43 2.38 12.15 -7.53
CA TYR A 43 2.81 11.54 -6.27
C TYR A 43 1.65 11.09 -5.39
N LYS A 44 0.44 11.04 -5.92
CA LYS A 44 -0.72 10.49 -5.22
C LYS A 44 -0.50 9.03 -4.87
N ILE A 45 -1.13 8.59 -3.78
CA ILE A 45 -1.11 7.19 -3.34
C ILE A 45 -2.45 6.54 -3.70
N TYR A 46 -2.38 5.43 -4.45
CA TYR A 46 -3.54 4.65 -4.85
C TYR A 46 -4.09 3.78 -3.71
N ILE A 47 -3.19 3.05 -3.01
CA ILE A 47 -3.55 2.23 -1.85
C ILE A 47 -3.43 3.08 -0.59
N LYS A 48 -4.49 3.84 -0.32
CA LYS A 48 -4.61 4.79 0.80
C LYS A 48 -5.65 4.31 1.80
N GLU A 49 -5.44 4.62 3.09
CA GLU A 49 -6.39 4.29 4.16
C GLU A 49 -7.70 5.05 3.97
N ASP A 50 -8.82 4.39 4.27
CA ASP A 50 -10.18 4.95 4.18
C ASP A 50 -10.61 5.48 2.80
N VAL A 51 -9.87 5.18 1.74
CA VAL A 51 -10.21 5.58 0.37
C VAL A 51 -10.51 4.34 -0.47
N PRO A 52 -11.75 4.19 -0.99
CA PRO A 52 -12.07 3.11 -1.91
C PRO A 52 -11.27 3.22 -3.22
N LEU A 53 -10.63 2.12 -3.64
CA LEU A 53 -9.77 2.09 -4.84
C LEU A 53 -10.51 2.51 -6.12
N ASN A 54 -11.79 2.17 -6.24
CA ASN A 54 -12.62 2.53 -7.40
C ASN A 54 -12.79 4.06 -7.59
N ARG A 55 -12.57 4.85 -6.53
CA ARG A 55 -12.59 6.32 -6.63
C ARG A 55 -11.44 6.83 -7.49
N SER A 56 -10.26 6.26 -7.31
CA SER A 56 -9.06 6.59 -8.11
C SER A 56 -9.18 6.05 -9.54
N ASP A 57 -9.72 4.82 -9.70
CA ASP A 57 -9.97 4.25 -11.03
C ASP A 57 -10.92 5.13 -11.87
N ARG A 58 -11.93 5.73 -11.24
CA ARG A 58 -12.86 6.66 -11.90
C ARG A 58 -12.17 7.90 -12.46
N GLN A 59 -11.12 8.39 -11.83
CA GLN A 59 -10.36 9.55 -12.36
C GLN A 59 -9.76 9.21 -13.73
N ALA A 60 -9.20 8.01 -13.89
CA ALA A 60 -8.70 7.57 -15.19
C ALA A 60 -9.83 7.36 -16.21
N CYS A 61 -10.98 6.86 -15.79
CA CYS A 61 -12.16 6.72 -16.66
C CYS A 61 -12.66 8.08 -17.15
N GLN A 62 -12.74 9.08 -16.26
CA GLN A 62 -13.12 10.46 -16.60
C GLN A 62 -12.13 11.09 -17.60
N ALA A 63 -10.82 10.88 -17.38
CA ALA A 63 -9.80 11.35 -18.33
C ALA A 63 -9.91 10.69 -19.71
N ALA A 64 -10.49 9.47 -19.77
CA ALA A 64 -10.81 8.76 -21.01
C ALA A 64 -12.20 9.11 -21.58
N GLY A 65 -12.89 10.11 -21.01
CA GLY A 65 -14.20 10.56 -21.46
C GLY A 65 -15.38 9.71 -21.00
N ILE A 66 -15.20 8.89 -19.95
CA ILE A 66 -16.26 8.06 -19.36
C ILE A 66 -16.70 8.65 -18.03
N GLU A 67 -17.90 9.22 -17.96
CA GLU A 67 -18.46 9.87 -16.77
C GLU A 67 -19.42 8.98 -15.96
N GLU A 68 -19.56 7.71 -16.34
CA GLU A 68 -20.49 6.77 -15.70
C GLU A 68 -20.12 6.51 -14.24
N THR A 69 -21.11 6.63 -13.35
CA THR A 69 -20.94 6.41 -11.91
C THR A 69 -21.40 5.01 -11.46
N ASP A 70 -22.32 4.42 -12.20
CA ASP A 70 -22.83 3.05 -11.95
C ASP A 70 -21.78 2.02 -12.39
N GLU A 71 -21.46 1.04 -11.53
CA GLU A 71 -20.40 0.06 -11.79
C GLU A 71 -20.67 -0.82 -13.03
N LYS A 72 -21.92 -1.18 -13.28
CA LYS A 72 -22.27 -2.01 -14.44
C LYS A 72 -22.12 -1.23 -15.73
N LYS A 73 -22.67 -0.02 -15.77
CA LYS A 73 -22.57 0.87 -16.93
C LYS A 73 -21.13 1.27 -17.20
N LEU A 74 -20.33 1.55 -16.15
CA LEU A 74 -18.90 1.81 -16.26
C LEU A 74 -18.15 0.63 -16.89
N THR A 75 -18.43 -0.59 -16.43
CA THR A 75 -17.83 -1.81 -16.99
C THR A 75 -18.18 -1.98 -18.49
N GLU A 76 -19.42 -1.71 -18.87
CA GLU A 76 -19.86 -1.77 -20.28
C GLU A 76 -19.20 -0.68 -21.13
N ALA A 77 -19.10 0.56 -20.58
CA ALA A 77 -18.44 1.67 -21.26
C ALA A 77 -16.96 1.37 -21.50
N LEU A 78 -16.25 0.82 -20.52
CA LEU A 78 -14.87 0.40 -20.64
C LEU A 78 -14.68 -0.72 -21.69
N LYS A 79 -15.60 -1.70 -21.75
CA LYS A 79 -15.58 -2.74 -22.80
C LYS A 79 -15.79 -2.14 -24.19
N LYS A 80 -16.66 -1.15 -24.32
CA LYS A 80 -16.86 -0.42 -25.57
C LYS A 80 -15.60 0.39 -25.96
N LEU A 81 -15.01 1.09 -24.98
CA LEU A 81 -13.78 1.83 -25.20
C LEU A 81 -12.66 0.93 -25.76
N LYS A 82 -12.46 -0.25 -25.15
CA LYS A 82 -11.47 -1.23 -25.61
C LYS A 82 -11.71 -1.71 -27.05
N LYS A 83 -12.97 -1.83 -27.47
CA LYS A 83 -13.32 -2.23 -28.86
C LYS A 83 -13.03 -1.11 -29.86
N ASN A 84 -13.24 0.14 -29.44
CA ASN A 84 -13.11 1.30 -30.32
C ASN A 84 -11.68 1.86 -30.37
N ASP A 85 -10.91 1.68 -29.30
CA ASP A 85 -9.53 2.15 -29.16
C ASP A 85 -8.62 0.99 -28.73
N PRO A 86 -7.83 0.42 -29.63
CA PRO A 86 -6.89 -0.65 -29.31
C PRO A 86 -5.86 -0.27 -28.26
N ASP A 87 -5.54 1.03 -28.13
CA ASP A 87 -4.55 1.55 -27.20
C ASP A 87 -5.17 1.98 -25.84
N ALA A 88 -6.46 1.76 -25.64
CA ALA A 88 -7.16 2.13 -24.40
C ALA A 88 -6.49 1.54 -23.13
N ASP A 89 -6.05 0.29 -23.21
CA ASP A 89 -5.32 -0.39 -22.13
C ASP A 89 -4.04 0.38 -21.75
N ILE A 90 -3.27 0.81 -22.74
CA ILE A 90 -2.01 1.54 -22.54
C ILE A 90 -2.29 2.92 -21.97
N LYS A 91 -3.25 3.65 -22.54
CA LYS A 91 -3.61 5.01 -22.10
C LYS A 91 -4.08 5.04 -20.64
N LEU A 92 -4.94 4.10 -20.26
CA LEU A 92 -5.43 3.98 -18.87
C LEU A 92 -4.30 3.61 -17.90
N ARG A 93 -3.46 2.64 -18.27
CA ARG A 93 -2.28 2.29 -17.47
C ARG A 93 -1.34 3.47 -17.29
N ASP A 94 -1.02 4.16 -18.37
CA ASP A 94 -0.08 5.28 -18.35
C ASP A 94 -0.65 6.46 -17.54
N TYR A 95 -1.97 6.69 -17.60
CA TYR A 95 -2.63 7.64 -16.72
C TYR A 95 -2.41 7.27 -15.25
N MET A 96 -2.72 6.04 -14.87
CA MET A 96 -2.59 5.57 -13.48
C MET A 96 -1.13 5.62 -13.01
N CYS A 97 -0.18 5.17 -13.82
CA CYS A 97 1.24 5.25 -13.48
C CYS A 97 1.74 6.68 -13.35
N ARG A 98 1.23 7.62 -14.18
CA ARG A 98 1.62 9.03 -14.13
C ARG A 98 1.18 9.71 -12.85
N HIS A 99 -0.05 9.46 -12.40
CA HIS A 99 -0.64 10.17 -11.27
C HIS A 99 -0.42 9.50 -9.91
N PHE A 100 -0.16 8.17 -9.90
CA PHE A 100 -0.02 7.41 -8.66
C PHE A 100 1.40 6.83 -8.51
N PHE A 101 2.14 7.37 -7.54
CA PHE A 101 3.52 6.95 -7.27
C PHE A 101 3.62 5.46 -6.95
N ASP A 102 2.74 4.94 -6.11
CA ASP A 102 2.80 3.55 -5.67
C ASP A 102 2.43 2.55 -6.76
N ILE A 103 1.56 2.90 -7.72
CA ILE A 103 1.32 2.09 -8.93
C ILE A 103 2.58 2.08 -9.80
N ARG A 104 3.18 3.24 -10.03
CA ARG A 104 4.39 3.40 -10.83
C ARG A 104 5.56 2.64 -10.22
N THR A 105 5.64 2.56 -8.88
CA THR A 105 6.73 1.94 -8.13
C THR A 105 6.50 0.45 -7.91
N PHE A 106 5.40 0.07 -7.29
CA PHE A 106 5.14 -1.30 -6.84
C PHE A 106 4.19 -2.08 -7.74
N GLY A 107 3.48 -1.39 -8.63
CA GLY A 107 2.37 -1.96 -9.37
C GLY A 107 1.10 -2.07 -8.54
N ALA A 108 0.02 -2.45 -9.19
CA ALA A 108 -1.27 -2.66 -8.54
C ALA A 108 -2.19 -3.59 -9.34
N VAL A 109 -3.20 -4.12 -8.65
CA VAL A 109 -4.37 -4.75 -9.26
C VAL A 109 -5.54 -3.79 -9.13
N MET A 110 -5.96 -3.23 -10.26
CA MET A 110 -7.06 -2.27 -10.35
C MET A 110 -8.34 -3.02 -10.75
N THR A 111 -9.14 -3.36 -9.74
CA THR A 111 -10.29 -4.27 -9.90
C THR A 111 -11.36 -3.77 -10.87
N THR A 112 -11.55 -2.47 -11.01
CA THR A 112 -12.47 -1.86 -11.97
C THR A 112 -12.11 -2.24 -13.40
N PHE A 113 -10.83 -2.17 -13.75
CA PHE A 113 -10.35 -2.51 -15.08
C PHE A 113 -10.29 -4.03 -15.30
N VAL A 114 -9.96 -4.80 -14.27
CA VAL A 114 -10.02 -6.27 -14.30
C VAL A 114 -11.43 -6.76 -14.61
N LYS A 115 -12.45 -6.21 -13.93
CA LYS A 115 -13.88 -6.53 -14.19
C LYS A 115 -14.30 -6.22 -15.64
N ALA A 116 -13.69 -5.21 -16.25
CA ALA A 116 -13.93 -4.86 -17.66
C ALA A 116 -13.08 -5.68 -18.66
N SER A 117 -12.30 -6.64 -18.18
CA SER A 117 -11.36 -7.46 -18.98
C SER A 117 -10.30 -6.63 -19.71
N LEU A 118 -9.85 -5.56 -19.07
CA LEU A 118 -8.73 -4.73 -19.53
C LEU A 118 -7.42 -5.28 -18.96
N ASN A 119 -6.38 -5.37 -19.79
CA ASN A 119 -5.06 -5.84 -19.39
C ASN A 119 -4.36 -4.86 -18.42
N CYS A 120 -4.67 -3.57 -18.54
CA CYS A 120 -4.17 -2.54 -17.63
C CYS A 120 -4.66 -2.70 -16.19
N GLY A 121 -5.65 -3.56 -15.93
CA GLY A 121 -6.09 -3.89 -14.58
C GLY A 121 -5.02 -4.55 -13.70
N GLN A 122 -3.93 -5.05 -14.30
CA GLN A 122 -2.78 -5.60 -13.59
C GLN A 122 -1.51 -4.91 -14.06
N VAL A 123 -0.96 -4.02 -13.23
CA VAL A 123 0.32 -3.35 -13.50
C VAL A 123 1.40 -3.99 -12.65
N ARG A 124 2.45 -4.47 -13.30
CA ARG A 124 3.63 -4.99 -12.63
C ARG A 124 4.65 -3.87 -12.44
N GLY A 125 4.87 -3.49 -11.18
CA GLY A 125 5.84 -2.44 -10.85
C GLY A 125 7.29 -2.90 -10.89
N PRO A 126 8.23 -1.98 -11.11
CA PRO A 126 9.66 -2.27 -11.16
C PRO A 126 10.25 -2.65 -9.80
N VAL A 127 9.70 -2.16 -8.70
CA VAL A 127 10.24 -2.37 -7.35
C VAL A 127 9.50 -3.54 -6.67
N GLN A 128 10.26 -4.55 -6.30
CA GLN A 128 9.78 -5.73 -5.58
C GLN A 128 10.54 -5.83 -4.26
N LEU A 129 9.80 -5.93 -3.16
CA LEU A 129 10.35 -6.13 -1.81
C LEU A 129 9.95 -7.52 -1.31
N GLY A 130 10.90 -8.23 -0.72
CA GLY A 130 10.65 -9.44 0.03
C GLY A 130 10.24 -9.15 1.48
N PHE A 131 9.89 -10.20 2.23
CA PHE A 131 9.72 -10.09 3.67
C PHE A 131 11.06 -9.78 4.33
N ALA A 132 11.07 -8.87 5.30
CA ALA A 132 12.22 -8.70 6.17
C ALA A 132 12.22 -9.79 7.24
N ARG A 133 13.40 -10.33 7.53
CA ARG A 133 13.65 -11.31 8.59
C ARG A 133 14.67 -10.74 9.58
N SER A 134 14.47 -11.00 10.86
CA SER A 134 15.50 -10.66 11.84
C SER A 134 16.73 -11.53 11.66
N ILE A 135 17.90 -10.96 11.99
CA ILE A 135 19.18 -11.68 11.89
C ILE A 135 19.25 -12.77 13.00
N ASP A 136 18.80 -12.39 14.21
CA ASP A 136 18.74 -13.26 15.36
C ASP A 136 17.28 -13.53 15.76
N PRO A 137 16.99 -14.61 16.48
CA PRO A 137 15.68 -14.84 17.08
C PRO A 137 15.23 -13.65 17.93
N ILE A 138 13.97 -13.28 17.83
CA ILE A 138 13.41 -12.19 18.64
C ILE A 138 12.59 -12.75 19.81
N ILE A 139 12.51 -11.94 20.86
CA ILE A 139 11.66 -12.21 22.02
C ILE A 139 10.61 -11.12 22.09
N SER A 140 9.33 -11.47 21.96
CA SER A 140 8.24 -10.54 22.19
C SER A 140 7.90 -10.48 23.68
N GLN A 141 7.59 -9.26 24.15
CA GLN A 141 7.14 -9.02 25.53
C GLN A 141 5.72 -8.42 25.47
N GLU A 142 4.82 -9.00 26.23
CA GLU A 142 3.50 -8.39 26.46
C GLU A 142 3.59 -7.48 27.70
N VAL A 143 3.25 -6.21 27.50
CA VAL A 143 3.25 -5.19 28.54
C VAL A 143 1.82 -4.70 28.73
N THR A 144 1.31 -4.74 29.96
CA THR A 144 0.03 -4.14 30.31
C THR A 144 0.22 -2.64 30.49
N ILE A 145 -0.61 -1.85 29.81
CA ILE A 145 -0.65 -0.40 29.90
C ILE A 145 -1.97 0.04 30.48
N THR A 146 -1.97 1.10 31.28
CA THR A 146 -3.16 1.65 31.94
C THR A 146 -3.44 3.04 31.40
N ARG A 147 -4.68 3.29 31.05
CA ARG A 147 -5.19 4.61 30.70
C ARG A 147 -6.07 5.14 31.84
N VAL A 148 -5.79 6.33 32.33
CA VAL A 148 -6.56 6.98 33.40
C VAL A 148 -7.93 7.47 32.89
N ALA A 149 -8.03 7.83 31.60
CA ALA A 149 -9.29 8.28 31.03
C ALA A 149 -10.19 7.08 30.64
N ILE A 150 -11.47 7.20 30.95
CA ILE A 150 -12.53 6.21 30.72
C ILE A 150 -13.33 6.63 29.49
N THR A 151 -13.85 5.65 28.72
CA THR A 151 -14.47 5.89 27.41
C THR A 151 -15.90 6.40 27.52
N THR A 152 -16.68 5.94 28.52
CA THR A 152 -18.09 6.32 28.69
C THR A 152 -18.41 6.65 30.14
N GLU A 153 -19.43 7.51 30.37
CA GLU A 153 -19.92 7.84 31.72
C GLU A 153 -20.40 6.61 32.49
N LYS A 154 -21.01 5.65 31.78
CA LYS A 154 -21.50 4.40 32.38
C LYS A 154 -20.34 3.48 32.85
N ASP A 155 -19.21 3.49 32.15
CA ASP A 155 -18.03 2.74 32.59
C ASP A 155 -17.34 3.43 33.78
N ALA A 156 -17.45 4.77 33.87
CA ALA A 156 -16.88 5.55 34.98
C ALA A 156 -17.50 5.25 36.35
N GLU A 157 -18.74 4.74 36.40
CA GLU A 157 -19.40 4.33 37.63
C GLU A 157 -18.77 3.07 38.24
N ASN A 158 -18.12 2.23 37.44
CA ASN A 158 -17.62 0.91 37.83
C ASN A 158 -16.11 0.73 37.71
N LYS A 159 -15.41 1.61 37.00
CA LYS A 159 -13.97 1.50 36.71
C LYS A 159 -13.30 2.86 36.81
N ASN A 160 -12.12 2.89 37.43
CA ASN A 160 -11.31 4.11 37.53
C ASN A 160 -10.22 4.17 36.44
N THR A 161 -9.94 3.07 35.77
CA THR A 161 -8.88 2.95 34.78
C THR A 161 -9.28 1.95 33.71
N GLU A 162 -8.74 2.11 32.50
CA GLU A 162 -8.87 1.13 31.44
C GLU A 162 -7.50 0.53 31.15
N MET A 163 -7.43 -0.80 31.09
CA MET A 163 -6.21 -1.53 30.85
C MET A 163 -6.18 -2.03 29.40
N GLY A 164 -5.05 -1.86 28.75
CA GLY A 164 -4.74 -2.41 27.44
C GLY A 164 -3.46 -3.25 27.49
N ARG A 165 -3.24 -4.05 26.45
CA ARG A 165 -2.02 -4.83 26.29
C ARG A 165 -1.27 -4.34 25.07
N LYS A 166 0.04 -4.25 25.17
CA LYS A 166 0.94 -3.88 24.09
C LYS A 166 2.03 -4.92 23.95
N ASN A 167 2.19 -5.45 22.75
CA ASN A 167 3.29 -6.35 22.43
C ASN A 167 4.45 -5.52 21.86
N ILE A 168 5.63 -5.72 22.42
CA ILE A 168 6.86 -5.06 21.99
C ILE A 168 7.93 -6.10 21.67
N VAL A 169 8.82 -5.76 20.74
CA VAL A 169 10.09 -6.43 20.51
C VAL A 169 11.16 -5.48 21.00
N PRO A 170 11.85 -5.76 22.13
CA PRO A 170 12.82 -4.85 22.73
C PRO A 170 13.98 -4.54 21.79
N TYR A 171 14.41 -5.54 21.02
CA TYR A 171 15.46 -5.42 20.02
C TYR A 171 15.23 -6.41 18.88
N GLY A 172 15.56 -5.98 17.66
CA GLY A 172 15.62 -6.83 16.47
C GLY A 172 16.29 -6.09 15.32
N LEU A 173 17.35 -6.67 14.78
CA LEU A 173 17.96 -6.20 13.53
C LEU A 173 17.35 -7.01 12.39
N TYR A 174 16.72 -6.34 11.43
CA TYR A 174 16.02 -6.97 10.32
C TYR A 174 16.75 -6.72 9.00
N ARG A 175 16.84 -7.75 8.18
CA ARG A 175 17.30 -7.68 6.80
C ARG A 175 16.12 -7.81 5.85
N ALA A 176 15.95 -6.85 4.97
CA ALA A 176 15.02 -6.89 3.84
C ALA A 176 15.79 -6.94 2.54
N GLU A 177 15.29 -7.69 1.58
CA GLU A 177 15.83 -7.74 0.22
C GLU A 177 14.81 -7.16 -0.75
N GLY A 178 15.31 -6.41 -1.73
CA GLY A 178 14.49 -5.81 -2.77
C GLY A 178 15.21 -5.80 -4.11
N TYR A 179 14.42 -5.75 -5.18
CA TYR A 179 14.90 -5.77 -6.55
C TYR A 179 14.23 -4.67 -7.33
N ILE A 180 15.00 -3.98 -8.18
CA ILE A 180 14.50 -2.92 -9.05
C ILE A 180 14.80 -3.31 -10.50
N SER A 181 13.74 -3.42 -11.30
CA SER A 181 13.84 -3.76 -12.71
C SER A 181 13.83 -2.50 -13.59
N ALA A 182 14.98 -2.10 -14.10
CA ALA A 182 15.08 -0.99 -15.04
C ALA A 182 14.26 -1.23 -16.33
N ASN A 183 14.08 -2.47 -16.73
CA ASN A 183 13.27 -2.80 -17.89
C ASN A 183 11.77 -2.52 -17.65
N LEU A 184 11.22 -2.91 -16.50
CA LEU A 184 9.84 -2.60 -16.14
C LEU A 184 9.65 -1.08 -15.92
N ALA A 185 10.61 -0.41 -15.29
CA ALA A 185 10.59 1.03 -15.11
C ALA A 185 10.45 1.77 -16.46
N ARG A 186 11.32 1.47 -17.41
CA ARG A 186 11.37 2.17 -18.71
C ARG A 186 10.24 1.79 -19.66
N LYS A 187 9.82 0.51 -19.69
CA LYS A 187 8.87 0.01 -20.70
C LYS A 187 7.43 -0.07 -20.22
N VAL A 188 7.18 -0.07 -18.91
CA VAL A 188 5.85 -0.33 -18.39
C VAL A 188 5.31 0.83 -17.57
N THR A 189 6.03 1.29 -16.54
CA THR A 189 5.46 2.22 -15.56
C THR A 189 5.95 3.65 -15.66
N GLY A 190 7.11 3.89 -16.29
CA GLY A 190 7.73 5.20 -16.33
C GLY A 190 8.37 5.63 -15.01
N PHE A 191 8.71 4.67 -14.12
CA PHE A 191 9.45 4.95 -12.88
C PHE A 191 10.80 5.57 -13.21
N SER A 192 11.05 6.78 -12.72
CA SER A 192 12.19 7.63 -13.09
C SER A 192 13.34 7.54 -12.07
N GLU A 193 14.44 8.23 -12.36
CA GLU A 193 15.56 8.38 -11.40
C GLU A 193 15.14 9.23 -10.19
N GLU A 194 14.31 10.27 -10.40
CA GLU A 194 13.77 11.08 -9.29
C GLU A 194 12.85 10.24 -8.40
N ASP A 195 12.06 9.32 -8.97
CA ASP A 195 11.26 8.37 -8.20
C ASP A 195 12.14 7.42 -7.39
N LEU A 196 13.29 7.02 -7.95
CA LEU A 196 14.26 6.16 -7.27
C LEU A 196 14.92 6.88 -6.10
N GLU A 197 15.33 8.13 -6.28
CA GLU A 197 15.86 8.97 -5.20
C GLU A 197 14.85 9.13 -4.07
N LEU A 198 13.61 9.46 -4.41
CA LEU A 198 12.51 9.58 -3.45
C LEU A 198 12.20 8.25 -2.74
N LEU A 199 12.31 7.11 -3.44
CA LEU A 199 12.17 5.79 -2.84
C LEU A 199 13.27 5.53 -1.79
N TRP A 200 14.52 5.88 -2.08
CA TRP A 200 15.62 5.75 -1.13
C TRP A 200 15.44 6.66 0.08
N GLU A 201 15.03 7.89 -0.13
CA GLU A 201 14.68 8.83 0.94
C GLU A 201 13.58 8.26 1.83
N ALA A 202 12.52 7.72 1.22
CA ALA A 202 11.42 7.10 1.95
C ALA A 202 11.87 5.86 2.75
N ILE A 203 12.75 5.01 2.21
CA ILE A 203 13.27 3.83 2.92
C ILE A 203 14.07 4.24 4.16
N ILE A 204 14.86 5.30 4.06
CA ILE A 204 15.68 5.80 5.17
C ILE A 204 14.80 6.40 6.28
N ASN A 205 13.76 7.15 5.91
CA ASN A 205 12.97 7.96 6.84
C ASN A 205 11.59 7.38 7.18
N MET A 206 11.20 6.22 6.66
CA MET A 206 9.83 5.67 6.80
C MET A 206 9.41 5.31 8.22
N PHE A 207 10.33 5.33 9.17
CA PHE A 207 10.08 5.03 10.59
C PHE A 207 10.10 6.28 11.49
N GLU A 208 10.30 7.47 10.91
CA GLU A 208 10.25 8.75 11.62
C GLU A 208 8.83 9.27 11.85
#